data_ca3a1ea57d1bc932572acb3e7d2964ec
#
_entry.id   ca3a1ea57d1bc932572acb3e7d2964ec
#
_cell.length_a   1.000
_cell.length_b   1.000
_cell.length_c   1.000
_cell.angle_alpha   90.00
_cell.angle_beta   90.00
_cell.angle_gamma   90.00
#
_symmetry.space_group_name_H-M   'P 1'
#
loop_
_entity.id
_entity.type
_entity.pdbx_description
1 polymer ?
#
loop_
_entity_poly.entity_id
_entity_poly.type
_entity_poly.pdbx_seq_one_letter_code
_entity_poly.pdbx_strand_id
1 'polypeptide(L)'
;MRLSSSIVSLAAILLLCNSGDAQERPVEPAPAQSETKPTANTRLKIGVALEGGGALGIAHLGVLKWFEEHHIPVDYVAGTSMGGLVGGLYATGKSADELKQIVDHANWPQLLSGDISYQDLAFRR
;
A
#
# COMPACT_ATOMS: atom_id res chain seq x y z
N MET A 1 -16.75 20.18 35.06
CA MET A 1 -16.61 19.75 33.65
C MET A 1 -15.91 18.39 33.65
N ARG A 2 -16.63 17.28 33.43
CA ARG A 2 -16.03 15.93 33.40
C ARG A 2 -15.51 15.68 31.99
N LEU A 3 -14.20 15.62 31.82
CA LEU A 3 -13.60 15.16 30.55
C LEU A 3 -14.02 13.71 30.32
N SER A 4 -14.59 13.44 29.16
CA SER A 4 -15.05 12.10 28.76
C SER A 4 -13.88 11.12 28.82
N SER A 5 -14.10 9.96 29.45
CA SER A 5 -13.13 8.87 29.62
C SER A 5 -12.47 8.46 28.28
N SER A 6 -13.19 8.64 27.18
CA SER A 6 -12.74 8.31 25.81
C SER A 6 -11.59 9.22 25.31
N ILE A 7 -11.60 10.50 25.72
CA ILE A 7 -10.53 11.46 25.33
C ILE A 7 -9.23 11.13 26.04
N VAL A 8 -9.31 10.71 27.30
CA VAL A 8 -8.12 10.31 28.09
C VAL A 8 -7.49 9.05 27.51
N SER A 9 -8.29 8.08 27.06
CA SER A 9 -7.78 6.86 26.43
C SER A 9 -7.08 7.13 25.09
N LEU A 10 -7.61 8.04 24.29
CA LEU A 10 -7.02 8.39 22.99
C LEU A 10 -5.67 9.12 23.17
N ALA A 11 -5.59 10.01 24.16
CA ALA A 11 -4.34 10.70 24.50
C ALA A 11 -3.26 9.75 25.03
N ALA A 12 -3.64 8.73 25.81
CA ALA A 12 -2.72 7.72 26.32
C ALA A 12 -2.13 6.84 25.19
N ILE A 13 -2.94 6.48 24.20
CA ILE A 13 -2.47 5.71 23.03
C ILE A 13 -1.51 6.53 22.19
N LEU A 14 -1.76 7.81 21.98
CA LEU A 14 -0.86 8.71 21.24
C LEU A 14 0.49 8.93 21.97
N LEU A 15 0.49 8.96 23.30
CA LEU A 15 1.72 9.08 24.10
C LEU A 15 2.56 7.80 24.09
N LEU A 16 1.94 6.63 24.00
CA LEU A 16 2.66 5.35 23.92
C LEU A 16 3.32 5.11 22.55
N CYS A 17 2.80 5.72 21.48
CA CYS A 17 3.42 5.65 20.16
C CYS A 17 4.69 6.52 20.01
N ASN A 18 4.92 7.44 20.94
CA ASN A 18 6.07 8.37 20.87
C ASN A 18 7.32 7.91 21.66
N SER A 19 7.25 6.77 22.34
CA SER A 19 8.39 6.23 23.12
C SER A 19 9.16 5.12 22.38
N GLY A 20 9.01 5.02 21.06
CA GLY A 20 9.92 4.25 20.24
C GLY A 20 11.22 5.02 20.12
N ASP A 21 12.16 4.83 21.08
CA ASP A 21 13.56 5.13 20.83
C ASP A 21 13.95 4.39 19.55
N ALA A 22 14.00 5.13 18.46
CA ALA A 22 14.64 4.65 17.24
C ALA A 22 16.13 4.54 17.59
N GLN A 23 16.49 3.42 18.18
CA GLN A 23 17.87 3.07 18.43
C GLN A 23 18.52 3.00 17.05
N GLU A 24 19.25 4.06 16.69
CA GLU A 24 20.10 4.06 15.51
C GLU A 24 21.09 2.90 15.67
N ARG A 25 20.71 1.74 15.11
CA ARG A 25 21.69 0.67 14.93
C ARG A 25 22.73 1.24 13.97
N PRO A 26 24.03 1.17 14.32
CA PRO A 26 25.06 1.50 13.37
C PRO A 26 24.75 0.72 12.08
N VAL A 27 24.50 1.44 10.99
CA VAL A 27 24.31 0.80 9.70
C VAL A 27 25.68 0.23 9.35
N GLU A 28 25.85 -1.07 9.62
CA GLU A 28 26.99 -1.79 9.12
C GLU A 28 26.98 -1.63 7.59
N PRO A 29 28.05 -1.11 6.97
CA PRO A 29 28.03 -0.91 5.53
C PRO A 29 27.70 -2.25 4.88
N ALA A 30 26.58 -2.29 4.17
CA ALA A 30 26.17 -3.47 3.43
C ALA A 30 27.38 -3.95 2.61
N PRO A 31 27.69 -5.25 2.60
CA PRO A 31 28.79 -5.78 1.82
C PRO A 31 28.65 -5.25 0.41
N ALA A 32 29.71 -4.61 -0.09
CA ALA A 32 29.75 -4.03 -1.43
C ALA A 32 29.22 -5.08 -2.41
N GLN A 33 28.00 -4.84 -2.91
CA GLN A 33 27.42 -5.71 -3.91
C GLN A 33 28.40 -5.65 -5.08
N SER A 34 29.04 -6.77 -5.37
CA SER A 34 29.86 -6.94 -6.56
C SER A 34 29.04 -6.41 -7.73
N GLU A 35 29.45 -5.28 -8.30
CA GLU A 35 28.85 -4.75 -9.51
C GLU A 35 29.01 -5.80 -10.59
N THR A 36 28.05 -6.69 -10.72
CA THR A 36 27.95 -7.55 -11.89
C THR A 36 27.69 -6.61 -13.07
N LYS A 37 28.75 -6.39 -13.84
CA LYS A 37 28.73 -5.62 -15.08
C LYS A 37 27.50 -6.06 -15.89
N PRO A 38 26.58 -5.15 -16.22
CA PRO A 38 25.36 -5.55 -16.93
C PRO A 38 25.74 -6.20 -18.23
N THR A 39 25.35 -7.43 -18.42
CA THR A 39 25.41 -8.09 -19.71
C THR A 39 24.57 -7.29 -20.70
N ALA A 40 25.05 -7.01 -21.87
CA ALA A 40 24.66 -5.98 -22.85
C ALA A 40 23.19 -5.98 -23.34
N ASN A 41 22.23 -6.52 -22.58
CA ASN A 41 20.81 -6.54 -22.98
C ASN A 41 19.83 -6.53 -21.79
N THR A 42 20.23 -6.08 -20.61
CA THR A 42 19.34 -6.06 -19.44
C THR A 42 18.77 -4.65 -19.30
N ARG A 43 17.47 -4.48 -19.61
CA ARG A 43 16.76 -3.21 -19.34
C ARG A 43 16.74 -2.91 -17.84
N LEU A 44 16.69 -1.64 -17.50
CA LEU A 44 16.48 -1.21 -16.12
C LEU A 44 15.15 -1.75 -15.60
N LYS A 45 15.15 -2.20 -14.36
CA LYS A 45 13.96 -2.62 -13.66
C LYS A 45 13.30 -1.42 -13.00
N ILE A 46 11.99 -1.29 -13.16
CA ILE A 46 11.21 -0.17 -12.66
C ILE A 46 10.35 -0.64 -11.49
N GLY A 47 10.54 0.00 -10.34
CA GLY A 47 9.70 -0.17 -9.16
C GLY A 47 8.79 1.02 -8.95
N VAL A 48 7.55 0.79 -8.53
CA VAL A 48 6.58 1.83 -8.21
C VAL A 48 6.17 1.70 -6.75
N ALA A 49 6.28 2.80 -6.01
CA ALA A 49 5.81 2.90 -4.63
C ALA A 49 4.52 3.74 -4.61
N LEU A 50 3.43 3.14 -4.14
CA LEU A 50 2.10 3.74 -4.09
C LEU A 50 1.75 4.05 -2.64
N GLU A 51 1.59 5.34 -2.33
CA GLU A 51 1.26 5.76 -0.97
C GLU A 51 -0.22 5.50 -0.61
N GLY A 52 -0.52 5.63 0.68
CA GLY A 52 -1.88 5.64 1.18
C GLY A 52 -2.60 6.96 0.86
N GLY A 53 -3.77 7.15 1.45
CA GLY A 53 -4.51 8.42 1.34
C GLY A 53 -6.01 8.23 1.09
N GLY A 54 -6.55 7.06 1.38
CA GLY A 54 -7.98 6.77 1.19
C GLY A 54 -8.38 7.01 -0.27
N ALA A 55 -9.46 7.79 -0.49
CA ALA A 55 -9.97 8.08 -1.83
C ALA A 55 -8.94 8.76 -2.75
N LEU A 56 -7.98 9.52 -2.21
CA LEU A 56 -6.93 10.15 -3.00
C LEU A 56 -6.01 9.13 -3.67
N GLY A 57 -5.82 7.96 -3.06
CA GLY A 57 -5.02 6.88 -3.63
C GLY A 57 -5.60 6.28 -4.92
N ILE A 58 -6.86 6.59 -5.27
CA ILE A 58 -7.45 6.21 -6.57
C ILE A 58 -6.71 6.90 -7.73
N ALA A 59 -6.07 8.04 -7.49
CA ALA A 59 -5.25 8.73 -8.50
C ALA A 59 -4.11 7.85 -9.04
N HIS A 60 -3.66 6.86 -8.29
CA HIS A 60 -2.65 5.90 -8.76
C HIS A 60 -3.07 5.17 -10.05
N LEU A 61 -4.38 4.95 -10.24
CA LEU A 61 -4.90 4.31 -11.45
C LEU A 61 -4.55 5.12 -12.71
N GLY A 62 -4.60 6.45 -12.61
CA GLY A 62 -4.23 7.32 -13.73
C GLY A 62 -2.75 7.19 -14.10
N VAL A 63 -1.88 7.06 -13.11
CA VAL A 63 -0.44 6.86 -13.32
C VAL A 63 -0.15 5.49 -13.93
N LEU A 64 -0.76 4.43 -13.39
CA LEU A 64 -0.60 3.07 -13.91
C LEU A 64 -1.11 2.97 -15.35
N LYS A 65 -2.27 3.58 -15.65
CA LYS A 65 -2.80 3.66 -17.01
C LYS A 65 -1.84 4.36 -17.96
N TRP A 66 -1.27 5.48 -17.54
CA TRP A 66 -0.28 6.19 -18.34
C TRP A 66 0.95 5.33 -18.62
N PHE A 67 1.42 4.53 -17.66
CA PHE A 67 2.53 3.59 -17.88
C PHE A 67 2.18 2.52 -18.90
N GLU A 68 0.96 1.96 -18.85
CA GLU A 68 0.48 0.98 -19.83
C GLU A 68 0.42 1.58 -21.24
N GLU A 69 -0.18 2.77 -21.38
CA GLU A 69 -0.31 3.47 -22.66
C GLU A 69 1.05 3.81 -23.29
N HIS A 70 2.06 4.08 -22.46
CA HIS A 70 3.42 4.38 -22.91
C HIS A 70 4.35 3.16 -22.93
N HIS A 71 3.80 1.96 -22.73
CA HIS A 71 4.57 0.71 -22.70
C HIS A 71 5.73 0.71 -21.70
N ILE A 72 5.55 1.40 -20.57
CA ILE A 72 6.53 1.44 -19.48
C ILE A 72 6.27 0.24 -18.57
N PRO A 73 7.15 -0.76 -18.54
CA PRO A 73 6.94 -1.95 -17.74
C PRO A 73 7.18 -1.65 -16.26
N VAL A 74 6.26 -2.09 -15.40
CA VAL A 74 6.43 -2.06 -13.95
C VAL A 74 6.86 -3.44 -13.49
N ASP A 75 8.07 -3.55 -12.93
CA ASP A 75 8.64 -4.82 -12.47
C ASP A 75 8.35 -5.10 -11.00
N TYR A 76 8.25 -4.04 -10.19
CA TYR A 76 8.01 -4.15 -8.76
C TYR A 76 6.97 -3.14 -8.31
N VAL A 77 6.11 -3.55 -7.41
CA VAL A 77 5.10 -2.66 -6.80
C VAL A 77 5.19 -2.79 -5.29
N ALA A 78 5.22 -1.66 -4.61
CA ALA A 78 5.03 -1.56 -3.18
C ALA A 78 3.91 -0.57 -2.88
N GLY A 79 3.11 -0.80 -1.83
CA GLY A 79 2.01 0.10 -1.54
C GLY A 79 1.55 0.04 -0.09
N THR A 80 0.98 1.15 0.38
CA THR A 80 0.41 1.29 1.72
C THR A 80 -1.06 1.66 1.61
N SER A 81 -1.95 1.08 2.45
CA SER A 81 -3.39 1.38 2.48
C SER A 81 -4.00 1.29 1.07
N MET A 82 -4.62 2.36 0.56
CA MET A 82 -5.20 2.38 -0.79
C MET A 82 -4.16 2.07 -1.88
N GLY A 83 -2.92 2.55 -1.74
CA GLY A 83 -1.83 2.20 -2.64
C GLY A 83 -1.48 0.71 -2.58
N GLY A 84 -1.62 0.07 -1.41
CA GLY A 84 -1.48 -1.38 -1.24
C GLY A 84 -2.59 -2.15 -1.94
N LEU A 85 -3.83 -1.67 -1.87
CA LEU A 85 -4.97 -2.26 -2.55
C LEU A 85 -4.80 -2.17 -4.09
N VAL A 86 -4.55 -0.98 -4.59
CA VAL A 86 -4.34 -0.73 -6.04
C VAL A 86 -3.13 -1.52 -6.54
N GLY A 87 -1.99 -1.42 -5.86
CA GLY A 87 -0.76 -2.09 -6.25
C GLY A 87 -0.87 -3.61 -6.17
N GLY A 88 -1.54 -4.14 -5.14
CA GLY A 88 -1.79 -5.57 -4.99
C GLY A 88 -2.65 -6.12 -6.12
N LEU A 89 -3.74 -5.44 -6.45
CA LEU A 89 -4.59 -5.83 -7.58
C LEU A 89 -3.84 -5.71 -8.93
N TYR A 90 -3.04 -4.67 -9.11
CA TYR A 90 -2.22 -4.49 -10.31
C TYR A 90 -1.19 -5.63 -10.46
N ALA A 91 -0.56 -6.03 -9.37
CA ALA A 91 0.40 -7.14 -9.36
C ALA A 91 -0.22 -8.50 -9.72
N THR A 92 -1.56 -8.65 -9.65
CA THR A 92 -2.26 -9.85 -10.15
C THR A 92 -2.41 -9.89 -11.66
N GLY A 93 -1.91 -8.89 -12.39
CA GLY A 93 -1.97 -8.80 -13.84
C GLY A 93 -3.21 -8.10 -14.39
N LYS A 94 -3.97 -7.41 -13.53
CA LYS A 94 -5.11 -6.59 -13.98
C LYS A 94 -4.61 -5.27 -14.57
N SER A 95 -5.24 -4.86 -15.68
CA SER A 95 -4.98 -3.55 -16.28
C SER A 95 -5.54 -2.41 -15.42
N ALA A 96 -5.04 -1.20 -15.62
CA ALA A 96 -5.54 -0.01 -14.93
C ALA A 96 -7.04 0.24 -15.21
N ASP A 97 -7.53 -0.08 -16.39
CA ASP A 97 -8.96 0.03 -16.72
C ASP A 97 -9.82 -1.01 -15.99
N GLU A 98 -9.34 -2.25 -15.84
CA GLU A 98 -10.02 -3.26 -15.01
C GLU A 98 -10.04 -2.86 -13.54
N LEU A 99 -8.95 -2.32 -13.03
CA LEU A 99 -8.87 -1.78 -11.67
C LEU A 99 -9.86 -0.64 -11.47
N LYS A 100 -9.97 0.26 -12.46
CA LYS A 100 -10.95 1.34 -12.41
C LYS A 100 -12.37 0.80 -12.29
N GLN A 101 -12.72 -0.22 -13.05
CA GLN A 101 -14.04 -0.86 -12.95
C GLN A 101 -14.29 -1.44 -11.55
N ILE A 102 -13.29 -2.12 -10.97
CA ILE A 102 -13.40 -2.67 -9.60
C ILE A 102 -13.64 -1.54 -8.59
N VAL A 103 -12.88 -0.45 -8.69
CA VAL A 103 -12.99 0.70 -7.79
C VAL A 103 -14.34 1.41 -7.93
N ASP A 104 -14.83 1.59 -9.17
CA ASP A 104 -16.10 2.26 -9.45
C ASP A 104 -17.31 1.46 -8.95
N HIS A 105 -17.23 0.12 -8.94
CA HIS A 105 -18.32 -0.77 -8.51
C HIS A 105 -18.19 -1.27 -7.08
N ALA A 106 -17.11 -0.92 -6.39
CA ALA A 106 -16.87 -1.35 -5.02
C ALA A 106 -17.88 -0.72 -4.05
N ASN A 107 -18.42 -1.53 -3.15
CA ASN A 107 -19.26 -1.03 -2.05
C ASN A 107 -18.36 -0.48 -0.92
N TRP A 108 -17.86 0.74 -1.10
CA TRP A 108 -16.95 1.38 -0.17
C TRP A 108 -17.48 1.48 1.27
N PRO A 109 -18.77 1.83 1.52
CA PRO A 109 -19.31 1.83 2.86
C PRO A 109 -19.16 0.47 3.56
N GLN A 110 -19.47 -0.61 2.88
CA GLN A 110 -19.34 -1.96 3.42
C GLN A 110 -17.88 -2.37 3.63
N LEU A 111 -17.00 -2.07 2.68
CA LEU A 111 -15.57 -2.39 2.78
C LEU A 111 -14.87 -1.63 3.91
N LEU A 112 -15.32 -0.42 4.20
CA LEU A 112 -14.71 0.45 5.22
C LEU A 112 -15.40 0.35 6.58
N SER A 113 -16.61 -0.22 6.68
CA SER A 113 -17.34 -0.37 7.94
C SER A 113 -16.67 -1.37 8.90
N GLY A 114 -15.90 -2.30 8.35
CA GLY A 114 -15.37 -3.42 9.12
C GLY A 114 -16.43 -4.47 9.51
N ASP A 115 -17.67 -4.30 9.06
CA ASP A 115 -18.75 -5.26 9.29
C ASP A 115 -18.52 -6.49 8.42
N ILE A 116 -18.03 -7.55 9.05
CA ILE A 116 -17.94 -8.86 8.40
C ILE A 116 -19.30 -9.53 8.50
N SER A 117 -19.89 -9.89 7.36
CA SER A 117 -21.10 -10.68 7.33
C SER A 117 -20.93 -11.95 8.16
N TYR A 118 -21.94 -12.28 8.99
CA TYR A 118 -21.89 -13.49 9.83
C TYR A 118 -21.69 -14.77 9.02
N GLN A 119 -22.05 -14.74 7.74
CA GLN A 119 -21.84 -15.85 6.79
C GLN A 119 -20.37 -16.04 6.41
N ASP A 120 -19.58 -14.97 6.41
CA ASP A 120 -18.14 -15.01 6.09
C ASP A 120 -17.28 -15.41 7.30
N LEU A 121 -17.86 -15.39 8.52
CA LEU A 121 -17.21 -15.84 9.75
C LEU A 121 -17.21 -17.37 9.92
N ALA A 122 -17.95 -18.10 9.10
CA ALA A 122 -18.18 -19.55 9.27
C ALA A 122 -16.93 -20.42 8.98
N PHE A 123 -15.83 -19.84 8.53
CA PHE A 123 -14.57 -20.56 8.23
C PHE A 123 -13.61 -20.73 9.41
N ARG A 124 -13.99 -20.31 10.62
CA ARG A 124 -13.22 -20.59 11.84
C ARG A 124 -13.98 -21.58 12.72
N ARG A 125 -13.90 -22.85 12.37
CA ARG A 125 -14.09 -23.96 13.28
C ARG A 125 -12.79 -24.75 13.41
#